data_8e20c729b2ca06fe93573a76dcdf9dd3
#
_entry.id   8e20c729b2ca06fe93573a76dcdf9dd3
#
_cell.length_a   1.000
_cell.length_b   1.000
_cell.length_c   1.000
_cell.angle_alpha   90.00
_cell.angle_beta   90.00
_cell.angle_gamma   90.00
#
_symmetry.space_group_name_H-M   'P 1'
#
loop_
_entity.id
_entity.type
_entity.pdbx_description
1 polymer ?
#
loop_
_entity_poly.entity_id
_entity_poly.type
_entity_poly.pdbx_seq_one_letter_code
_entity_poly.pdbx_strand_id
1 'polypeptide(L)'
;MGSGLMQEETSARGTKYVTPGIPEVIRQAGAESCVLLENDGTLPLKAEEEIAVFGRCQLDWFYVGYGSGGDVHAPYKVNLMEGLKNAGAKYNQKLADTYVSGLARRTTG
;
A
#
# COMPACT_ATOMS: atom_id res chain seq x y z
N MET A 1 -30.08 -4.85 15.58
CA MET A 1 -29.24 -3.71 15.32
C MET A 1 -28.02 -4.03 14.47
N GLY A 2 -27.06 -4.80 14.95
CA GLY A 2 -25.88 -5.17 14.16
C GLY A 2 -26.18 -6.10 13.01
N SER A 3 -27.22 -6.91 13.09
CA SER A 3 -27.56 -7.89 12.06
C SER A 3 -27.99 -7.25 10.73
N GLY A 4 -28.64 -6.11 10.76
CA GLY A 4 -29.04 -5.40 9.54
C GLY A 4 -27.85 -4.90 8.74
N LEU A 5 -26.89 -4.31 9.44
CA LEU A 5 -25.64 -3.84 8.82
C LEU A 5 -24.83 -4.99 8.24
N MET A 6 -24.72 -6.09 8.97
CA MET A 6 -23.98 -7.26 8.51
C MET A 6 -24.65 -7.89 7.28
N GLN A 7 -25.96 -7.90 7.20
CA GLN A 7 -26.66 -8.41 6.03
C GLN A 7 -26.39 -7.56 4.79
N GLU A 8 -26.36 -6.25 4.93
CA GLU A 8 -26.00 -5.35 3.84
C GLU A 8 -24.57 -5.57 3.37
N GLU A 9 -23.67 -5.77 4.30
CA GLU A 9 -22.26 -6.03 4.00
C GLU A 9 -22.05 -7.32 3.22
N THR A 10 -22.77 -8.37 3.59
CA THR A 10 -22.62 -9.68 2.97
C THR A 10 -23.38 -9.82 1.67
N SER A 11 -24.46 -9.08 1.49
CA SER A 11 -25.31 -9.20 0.30
C SER A 11 -24.78 -8.44 -0.90
N ALA A 12 -24.02 -7.38 -0.69
CA ALA A 12 -23.54 -6.54 -1.77
C ALA A 12 -22.19 -7.02 -2.30
N ARG A 13 -22.21 -7.80 -3.36
CA ARG A 13 -20.99 -8.19 -4.06
C ARG A 13 -20.22 -6.95 -4.52
N GLY A 14 -18.95 -6.95 -4.22
CA GLY A 14 -18.10 -5.83 -4.57
C GLY A 14 -18.27 -4.61 -3.66
N THR A 15 -18.99 -4.77 -2.55
CA THR A 15 -19.07 -3.70 -1.55
C THR A 15 -17.69 -3.40 -1.02
N LYS A 16 -17.32 -2.13 -1.09
CA LYS A 16 -16.06 -1.64 -0.54
C LYS A 16 -16.20 -1.28 0.93
N TYR A 17 -16.91 -2.12 1.64
CA TYR A 17 -17.08 -1.93 3.07
C TYR A 17 -15.85 -2.40 3.83
N VAL A 18 -15.44 -1.58 4.77
CA VAL A 18 -14.34 -1.90 5.67
C VAL A 18 -14.87 -1.83 7.09
N THR A 19 -14.75 -2.94 7.83
CA THR A 19 -15.16 -2.97 9.22
C THR A 19 -14.38 -1.90 10.01
N PRO A 20 -15.08 -1.05 10.78
CA PRO A 20 -14.41 -0.01 11.55
C PRO A 20 -13.33 -0.59 12.48
N GLY A 21 -12.18 0.04 12.48
CA GLY A 21 -11.02 -0.37 13.30
C GLY A 21 -10.11 -1.39 12.65
N ILE A 22 -10.53 -2.10 11.62
CA ILE A 22 -9.69 -3.10 10.94
C ILE A 22 -8.50 -2.48 10.22
N PRO A 23 -8.64 -1.37 9.46
CA PRO A 23 -7.48 -0.77 8.82
C PRO A 23 -6.37 -0.39 9.79
N GLU A 24 -6.73 0.13 10.95
CA GLU A 24 -5.78 0.53 11.98
C GLU A 24 -5.05 -0.69 12.57
N VAL A 25 -5.78 -1.77 12.82
CA VAL A 25 -5.20 -3.02 13.33
C VAL A 25 -4.25 -3.62 12.30
N ILE A 26 -4.65 -3.65 11.03
CA ILE A 26 -3.80 -4.19 9.94
C ILE A 26 -2.54 -3.35 9.79
N ARG A 27 -2.67 -2.04 9.85
CA ARG A 27 -1.51 -1.14 9.78
C ARG A 27 -0.54 -1.38 10.92
N GLN A 28 -1.05 -1.52 12.14
CA GLN A 28 -0.24 -1.81 13.30
C GLN A 28 0.44 -3.17 13.19
N ALA A 29 -0.29 -4.19 12.77
CA ALA A 29 0.26 -5.52 12.56
C ALA A 29 1.35 -5.51 11.50
N GLY A 30 1.16 -4.75 10.42
CA GLY A 30 2.18 -4.57 9.37
C GLY A 30 3.46 -3.95 9.91
N ALA A 31 3.34 -2.92 10.72
CA ALA A 31 4.50 -2.27 11.34
C ALA A 31 5.23 -3.22 12.29
N GLU A 32 4.49 -3.94 13.13
CA GLU A 32 5.05 -4.87 14.10
C GLU A 32 5.64 -6.13 13.48
N SER A 33 5.23 -6.46 12.26
CA SER A 33 5.78 -7.63 11.54
C SER A 33 7.17 -7.39 10.96
N CYS A 34 7.62 -6.14 10.92
CA CYS A 34 8.95 -5.80 10.42
C CYS A 34 9.98 -6.01 11.52
N VAL A 35 11.02 -6.77 11.22
CA VAL A 35 12.11 -7.07 12.15
C VAL A 35 13.40 -6.46 11.62
N LEU A 36 13.98 -5.54 12.38
CA LEU A 36 15.24 -4.90 12.00
C LEU A 36 16.39 -5.79 12.51
N LEU A 37 17.05 -6.46 11.58
CA LEU A 37 18.14 -7.39 11.93
C LEU A 37 19.47 -6.70 12.15
N GLU A 38 19.73 -5.64 11.41
CA GLU A 38 20.98 -4.89 11.50
C GLU A 38 20.72 -3.43 11.09
N ASN A 39 21.36 -2.49 11.75
CA ASN A 39 21.23 -1.07 11.46
C ASN A 39 22.53 -0.35 11.82
N ASP A 40 23.07 0.37 10.85
CA ASP A 40 24.28 1.18 11.03
C ASP A 40 23.98 2.63 11.45
N GLY A 41 22.74 2.90 11.82
CA GLY A 41 22.28 4.25 12.17
C GLY A 41 21.51 4.94 11.06
N THR A 42 21.35 4.31 9.90
CA THR A 42 20.56 4.86 8.79
C THR A 42 19.08 4.99 9.17
N LEU A 43 18.56 4.03 9.92
CA LEU A 43 17.18 4.05 10.38
C LEU A 43 17.10 4.46 11.86
N PRO A 44 16.05 5.17 12.27
CA PRO A 44 14.94 5.66 11.45
C PRO A 44 15.35 6.81 10.53
N LEU A 45 14.65 6.93 9.41
CA LEU A 45 14.86 8.04 8.48
C LEU A 45 14.47 9.36 9.14
N LYS A 46 15.28 10.39 8.91
CA LYS A 46 14.97 11.73 9.39
C LYS A 46 13.96 12.39 8.45
N ALA A 47 13.16 13.30 9.00
CA ALA A 47 12.07 13.93 8.24
C ALA A 47 12.55 14.70 7.02
N GLU A 48 13.74 15.27 7.08
CA GLU A 48 14.33 16.07 5.98
C GLU A 48 15.11 15.24 4.96
N GLU A 49 15.34 13.97 5.22
CA GLU A 49 16.08 13.11 4.29
C GLU A 49 15.20 12.74 3.10
N GLU A 50 15.79 12.91 1.91
CA GLU A 50 15.15 12.51 0.66
C GLU A 50 15.62 11.13 0.26
N ILE A 51 14.67 10.22 0.03
CA ILE A 51 14.98 8.86 -0.39
C ILE A 51 14.78 8.70 -1.89
N ALA A 52 15.61 7.86 -2.51
CA ALA A 52 15.47 7.46 -3.89
C ALA A 52 14.86 6.07 -3.94
N VAL A 53 13.71 5.93 -4.58
CA VAL A 53 13.00 4.66 -4.68
C VAL A 53 13.15 4.11 -6.09
N PHE A 54 13.69 2.92 -6.19
CA PHE A 54 13.93 2.22 -7.45
C PHE A 54 13.00 1.00 -7.56
N GLY A 55 12.66 0.68 -8.79
CA GLY A 55 11.85 -0.49 -9.10
C GLY A 55 10.40 -0.15 -9.42
N ARG A 56 9.86 -0.80 -10.44
CA ARG A 56 8.49 -0.54 -10.89
C ARG A 56 7.43 -0.95 -9.87
N CYS A 57 7.76 -1.89 -8.99
CA CYS A 57 6.83 -2.34 -7.96
C CYS A 57 6.47 -1.25 -6.97
N GLN A 58 7.20 -0.14 -6.93
CA GLN A 58 6.83 1.02 -6.11
C GLN A 58 5.45 1.57 -6.49
N LEU A 59 5.05 1.42 -7.75
CA LEU A 59 3.75 1.86 -8.27
C LEU A 59 2.80 0.69 -8.48
N ASP A 60 3.32 -0.40 -9.05
CA ASP A 60 2.57 -1.61 -9.40
C ASP A 60 2.81 -2.67 -8.32
N TRP A 61 2.27 -2.42 -7.15
CA TRP A 61 2.49 -3.22 -5.96
C TRP A 61 1.65 -4.50 -5.99
N PHE A 62 2.23 -5.60 -5.57
CA PHE A 62 1.52 -6.87 -5.45
C PHE A 62 0.79 -6.91 -4.10
N TYR A 63 -0.52 -6.79 -4.15
CA TYR A 63 -1.36 -6.82 -2.95
C TYR A 63 -1.85 -8.20 -2.60
N VAL A 64 -1.96 -9.06 -3.60
CA VAL A 64 -2.48 -10.42 -3.45
C VAL A 64 -1.73 -11.36 -4.38
N GLY A 65 -1.74 -12.65 -4.06
CA GLY A 65 -1.31 -13.68 -4.99
C GLY A 65 -2.42 -13.97 -5.99
N TYR A 66 -2.05 -14.48 -7.14
CA TYR A 66 -3.00 -14.92 -8.16
C TYR A 66 -3.06 -16.43 -8.17
N GLY A 67 -4.25 -16.97 -8.34
CA GLY A 67 -4.52 -18.39 -8.28
C GLY A 67 -5.76 -18.66 -7.48
N SER A 68 -5.91 -19.86 -6.95
CA SER A 68 -7.09 -20.24 -6.20
C SER A 68 -7.28 -19.34 -4.96
N GLY A 69 -8.31 -18.53 -4.98
CA GLY A 69 -8.65 -17.64 -3.87
C GLY A 69 -7.78 -16.42 -3.68
N GLY A 70 -6.86 -16.16 -4.61
CA GLY A 70 -5.91 -15.05 -4.46
C GLY A 70 -6.39 -13.71 -5.00
N ASP A 71 -7.29 -13.70 -5.95
CA ASP A 71 -7.76 -12.48 -6.59
C ASP A 71 -8.84 -11.79 -5.75
N VAL A 72 -8.41 -11.07 -4.74
CA VAL A 72 -9.30 -10.42 -3.79
C VAL A 72 -9.55 -8.96 -4.20
N HIS A 73 -10.81 -8.57 -4.19
CA HIS A 73 -11.20 -7.19 -4.46
C HIS A 73 -11.09 -6.35 -3.20
N ALA A 74 -9.98 -5.63 -3.09
CA ALA A 74 -9.77 -4.72 -1.97
C ALA A 74 -10.61 -3.45 -2.14
N PRO A 75 -11.15 -2.90 -1.05
CA PRO A 75 -11.88 -1.63 -1.10
C PRO A 75 -11.00 -0.46 -1.53
N TYR A 76 -9.74 -0.50 -1.19
CA TYR A 76 -8.73 0.46 -1.65
C TYR A 76 -7.36 -0.21 -1.60
N LYS A 77 -6.41 0.38 -2.29
CA LYS A 77 -5.02 -0.11 -2.34
C LYS A 77 -4.09 1.07 -2.12
N VAL A 78 -3.01 0.83 -1.39
CA VAL A 78 -1.96 1.83 -1.15
C VAL A 78 -0.65 1.24 -1.62
N ASN A 79 -0.05 1.84 -2.65
CA ASN A 79 1.28 1.43 -3.10
C ASN A 79 2.37 2.08 -2.23
N LEU A 80 3.63 1.73 -2.49
CA LEU A 80 4.76 2.24 -1.70
C LEU A 80 4.85 3.76 -1.75
N MET A 81 4.66 4.36 -2.92
CA MET A 81 4.79 5.82 -3.07
C MET A 81 3.69 6.57 -2.33
N GLU A 82 2.47 6.05 -2.38
CA GLU A 82 1.36 6.60 -1.61
C GLU A 82 1.59 6.45 -0.10
N GLY A 83 2.14 5.31 0.32
CA GLY A 83 2.48 5.07 1.71
C GLY A 83 3.53 6.05 2.23
N LEU A 84 4.58 6.30 1.44
CA LEU A 84 5.61 7.28 1.76
C LEU A 84 5.02 8.69 1.87
N LYS A 85 4.19 9.07 0.92
CA LYS A 85 3.52 10.36 0.91
C LYS A 85 2.63 10.52 2.15
N ASN A 86 1.85 9.50 2.48
CA ASN A 86 0.98 9.51 3.65
C ASN A 86 1.76 9.61 4.96
N ALA A 87 2.95 9.04 5.00
CA ALA A 87 3.85 9.11 6.15
C ALA A 87 4.62 10.44 6.25
N GLY A 88 4.51 11.30 5.23
CA GLY A 88 5.25 12.56 5.18
C GLY A 88 6.72 12.40 4.81
N ALA A 89 7.12 11.25 4.29
CA ALA A 89 8.48 11.00 3.86
C ALA A 89 8.78 11.76 2.56
N LYS A 90 9.99 12.29 2.46
CA LYS A 90 10.45 12.94 1.23
C LYS A 90 11.10 11.93 0.31
N TYR A 91 10.77 11.99 -0.96
CA TYR A 91 11.36 11.12 -1.96
C TYR A 91 11.71 11.92 -3.22
N ASN A 92 12.63 11.37 -4.00
CA ASN A 92 13.06 12.01 -5.25
C ASN A 92 11.91 11.99 -6.26
N GLN A 93 11.28 13.14 -6.44
CA GLN A 93 10.10 13.29 -7.32
C GLN A 93 10.44 13.05 -8.78
N LYS A 94 11.61 13.50 -9.22
CA LYS A 94 12.05 13.32 -10.61
C LYS A 94 12.19 11.83 -10.96
N LEU A 95 12.77 11.06 -10.05
CA LEU A 95 12.91 9.62 -10.21
C LEU A 95 11.52 8.94 -10.21
N ALA A 96 10.65 9.33 -9.30
CA ALA A 96 9.28 8.81 -9.24
C ALA A 96 8.53 9.10 -10.55
N ASP A 97 8.64 10.30 -11.08
CA ASP A 97 8.00 10.70 -12.34
C ASP A 97 8.51 9.87 -13.53
N THR A 98 9.78 9.51 -13.51
CA THR A 98 10.38 8.63 -14.52
C THR A 98 9.71 7.26 -14.52
N TYR A 99 9.44 6.69 -13.35
CA TYR A 99 8.74 5.41 -13.24
C TYR A 99 7.27 5.51 -13.66
N VAL A 100 6.59 6.58 -13.31
CA VAL A 100 5.21 6.84 -13.75
C VAL A 100 5.15 6.90 -15.28
N SER A 101 6.03 7.65 -15.91
CA SER A 101 6.12 7.75 -17.37
C SER A 101 6.43 6.41 -18.02
N GLY A 102 7.32 5.64 -17.44
CA GLY A 102 7.67 4.30 -17.91
C GLY A 102 6.49 3.33 -17.84
N LEU A 103 5.72 3.37 -16.78
CA LEU A 103 4.53 2.54 -16.62
C LEU A 103 3.44 2.93 -17.64
N ALA A 104 3.21 4.22 -17.82
CA ALA A 104 2.25 4.72 -18.79
C ALA A 104 2.59 4.29 -20.22
N ARG A 105 3.86 4.32 -20.59
CA ARG A 105 4.32 3.85 -21.91
C ARG A 105 4.07 2.37 -22.13
N ARG A 106 4.19 1.56 -21.09
CA ARG A 106 3.94 0.12 -21.17
C ARG A 106 2.46 -0.21 -21.36
N THR A 107 1.59 0.57 -20.73
CA THR A 107 0.14 0.34 -20.83
C THR A 107 -0.44 0.81 -22.16
N THR A 108 0.22 1.73 -22.83
CA THR A 108 -0.22 2.25 -24.14
C THR A 108 0.45 1.53 -25.33
N GLY A 109 1.47 0.77 -25.07
CA GLY A 109 2.14 -0.05 -26.08
C GLY A 109 1.61 -1.47 -26.12
#